data_7abbf1371e807127a3171e90b762a337
#
_entry.id   7abbf1371e807127a3171e90b762a337
#
_cell.length_a   1.000
_cell.length_b   1.000
_cell.length_c   1.000
_cell.angle_alpha   90.00
_cell.angle_beta   90.00
_cell.angle_gamma   90.00
#
_symmetry.space_group_name_H-M   'P 1'
#
loop_
_entity.id
_entity.type
_entity.pdbx_description
1 polymer ?
#
loop_
_entity_poly.entity_id
_entity_poly.type
_entity_poly.pdbx_seq_one_letter_code
_entity_poly.pdbx_strand_id
1 'polypeptide(L)'
;MERKPLISGNWKMHHNHFEAIQMVQKLSYILNPQDYEKVDVSVHPPFTDLRSIQTVIESDQMSIKLGAQNCHWEENGAFTGEVSTAML
;
A
#
# COMPACT_ATOMS: atom_id res chain seq x y z
N MET A 1 4.90 -10.86 -24.97
CA MET A 1 4.18 -10.10 -23.93
C MET A 1 5.15 -9.16 -23.23
N GLU A 2 4.87 -7.89 -23.26
CA GLU A 2 5.71 -6.91 -22.58
C GLU A 2 5.37 -6.86 -21.09
N ARG A 3 6.41 -6.72 -20.28
CA ARG A 3 6.24 -6.52 -18.85
C ARG A 3 5.87 -5.08 -18.58
N LYS A 4 4.87 -4.88 -17.75
CA LYS A 4 4.44 -3.55 -17.32
C LYS A 4 5.34 -3.09 -16.18
N PRO A 5 5.98 -1.90 -16.27
CA PRO A 5 6.79 -1.40 -15.17
C PRO A 5 5.97 -1.22 -13.90
N LEU A 6 6.62 -1.44 -12.76
CA LEU A 6 6.05 -1.18 -11.44
C LEU A 6 6.74 0.02 -10.81
N ILE A 7 5.98 1.04 -10.48
CA ILE A 7 6.44 2.21 -9.73
C ILE A 7 5.98 2.00 -8.28
N SER A 8 6.93 1.73 -7.40
CA SER A 8 6.63 1.31 -6.04
C SER A 8 7.18 2.31 -5.03
N GLY A 9 6.32 2.83 -4.17
CA GLY A 9 6.68 3.80 -3.14
C GLY A 9 6.86 3.15 -1.78
N ASN A 10 8.08 3.13 -1.30
CA ASN A 10 8.38 2.71 0.07
C ASN A 10 8.30 3.92 1.00
N TRP A 11 7.29 3.97 1.86
CA TRP A 11 7.08 5.11 2.75
C TRP A 11 7.98 5.07 3.98
N LYS A 12 8.66 3.96 4.23
CA LYS A 12 9.53 3.79 5.38
C LYS A 12 8.76 4.06 6.68
N MET A 13 9.37 4.73 7.65
CA MET A 13 8.73 5.03 8.95
C MET A 13 8.15 6.45 8.90
N HIS A 14 7.23 6.68 7.95
CA HIS A 14 6.57 7.98 7.78
C HIS A 14 5.06 7.81 7.72
N HIS A 15 4.37 8.79 8.23
CA HIS A 15 2.91 8.94 8.25
C HIS A 15 2.21 8.05 9.26
N ASN A 16 1.37 8.68 10.08
CA ASN A 16 0.33 7.98 10.82
C ASN A 16 -0.85 7.72 9.88
N HIS A 17 -1.88 7.04 10.36
CA HIS A 17 -3.00 6.63 9.50
C HIS A 17 -3.76 7.81 8.88
N PHE A 18 -3.87 8.94 9.57
CA PHE A 18 -4.52 10.14 9.01
C PHE A 18 -3.70 10.75 7.88
N GLU A 19 -2.39 10.91 8.11
CA GLU A 19 -1.48 11.43 7.09
C GLU A 19 -1.40 10.49 5.87
N ALA A 20 -1.44 9.18 6.12
CA ALA A 20 -1.42 8.16 5.09
C ALA A 20 -2.64 8.26 4.16
N ILE A 21 -3.82 8.45 4.74
CA ILE A 21 -5.06 8.65 3.97
C ILE A 21 -4.92 9.88 3.07
N GLN A 22 -4.45 10.99 3.62
CA GLN A 22 -4.27 12.23 2.85
C GLN A 22 -3.26 12.03 1.72
N MET A 23 -2.18 11.32 1.97
CA MET A 23 -1.13 11.09 0.97
C MET A 23 -1.65 10.23 -0.18
N VAL A 24 -2.34 9.14 0.10
CA VAL A 24 -2.84 8.26 -0.96
C VAL A 24 -3.93 8.95 -1.78
N GLN A 25 -4.76 9.78 -1.15
CA GLN A 25 -5.76 10.58 -1.86
C GLN A 25 -5.10 11.59 -2.79
N LYS A 26 -4.08 12.31 -2.33
CA LYS A 26 -3.33 13.24 -3.18
C LYS A 26 -2.70 12.54 -4.36
N LEU A 27 -2.08 11.40 -4.13
CA LEU A 27 -1.49 10.61 -5.20
C LEU A 27 -2.54 10.18 -6.22
N SER A 28 -3.70 9.74 -5.75
CA SER A 28 -4.82 9.34 -6.60
C SER A 28 -5.31 10.50 -7.49
N TYR A 29 -5.33 11.72 -6.98
CA TYR A 29 -5.76 12.89 -7.75
C TYR A 29 -4.74 13.31 -8.82
N ILE A 30 -3.45 13.08 -8.56
CA ILE A 30 -2.38 13.46 -9.49
C ILE A 30 -2.31 12.45 -10.65
N LEU A 31 -2.48 11.17 -10.36
CA LEU A 31 -2.44 10.12 -11.37
C LEU A 31 -3.73 10.09 -12.17
N ASN A 32 -3.62 9.83 -13.46
CA ASN A 32 -4.78 9.74 -14.34
C ASN A 32 -4.88 8.32 -14.94
N PRO A 33 -6.01 7.97 -15.59
CA PRO A 33 -6.18 6.62 -16.14
C PRO A 33 -5.09 6.17 -17.11
N GLN A 34 -4.53 7.10 -17.90
CA GLN A 34 -3.47 6.76 -18.84
C GLN A 34 -2.19 6.32 -18.13
N ASP A 35 -1.91 6.87 -16.95
CA ASP A 35 -0.74 6.47 -16.16
C ASP A 35 -0.84 4.99 -15.77
N TYR A 36 -2.01 4.56 -15.30
CA TYR A 36 -2.24 3.16 -14.91
C TYR A 36 -2.23 2.19 -16.09
N GLU A 37 -2.48 2.66 -17.28
CA GLU A 37 -2.34 1.84 -18.48
C GLU A 37 -0.88 1.51 -18.79
N LYS A 38 0.02 2.43 -18.45
CA LYS A 38 1.45 2.33 -18.76
C LYS A 38 2.24 1.65 -17.66
N VAL A 39 1.89 1.88 -16.39
CA VAL A 39 2.63 1.37 -15.24
C VAL A 39 1.66 0.90 -14.15
N ASP A 40 2.12 -0.05 -13.35
CA ASP A 40 1.48 -0.35 -12.07
C ASP A 40 2.06 0.56 -11.00
N VAL A 41 1.21 1.04 -10.09
CA VAL A 41 1.62 1.90 -8.99
C VAL A 41 1.29 1.19 -7.68
N SER A 42 2.26 1.08 -6.80
CA SER A 42 2.05 0.52 -5.46
C SER A 42 2.60 1.44 -4.39
N VAL A 43 1.97 1.39 -3.21
CA VAL A 43 2.46 2.09 -2.02
C VAL A 43 2.69 1.08 -0.91
N HIS A 44 3.73 1.28 -0.13
CA HIS A 44 4.12 0.39 0.97
C HIS A 44 4.28 1.20 2.26
N PRO A 45 3.15 1.47 2.94
CA PRO A 45 3.15 2.24 4.19
C PRO A 45 3.52 1.36 5.39
N PRO A 46 3.77 1.98 6.57
CA PRO A 46 3.90 1.23 7.81
C PRO A 46 2.68 0.35 8.11
N PHE A 47 2.86 -0.71 8.88
CA PHE A 47 1.79 -1.65 9.24
C PHE A 47 0.55 -0.95 9.81
N THR A 48 0.75 0.08 10.63
CA THR A 48 -0.34 0.81 11.29
C THR A 48 -1.28 1.52 10.33
N ASP A 49 -0.86 1.73 9.09
CA ASP A 49 -1.62 2.51 8.09
C ASP A 49 -2.32 1.64 7.06
N LEU A 50 -1.97 0.35 6.99
CA LEU A 50 -2.43 -0.54 5.92
C LEU A 50 -3.96 -0.63 5.85
N ARG A 51 -4.62 -0.85 6.97
CA ARG A 51 -6.08 -1.02 6.98
C ARG A 51 -6.80 0.25 6.55
N SER A 52 -6.33 1.40 7.02
CA SER A 52 -6.92 2.70 6.64
C SER A 52 -6.78 2.95 5.14
N ILE A 53 -5.60 2.69 4.59
CA ILE A 53 -5.36 2.87 3.14
C ILE A 53 -6.16 1.86 2.33
N GLN A 54 -6.22 0.61 2.75
CA GLN A 54 -7.03 -0.40 2.08
C GLN A 54 -8.50 0.05 1.96
N THR A 55 -9.05 0.56 3.04
CA THR A 55 -10.43 1.03 3.08
C THR A 55 -10.66 2.16 2.08
N VAL A 56 -9.73 3.12 2.01
CA VAL A 56 -9.84 4.26 1.08
C VAL A 56 -9.69 3.79 -0.37
N ILE A 57 -8.74 2.92 -0.65
CA ILE A 57 -8.54 2.38 -2.00
C ILE A 57 -9.80 1.67 -2.48
N GLU A 58 -10.40 0.84 -1.65
CA GLU A 58 -11.62 0.10 -1.98
C GLU A 58 -12.82 1.04 -2.13
N SER A 59 -12.98 1.96 -1.18
CA SER A 59 -14.10 2.90 -1.15
C SER A 59 -14.10 3.83 -2.35
N ASP A 60 -12.93 4.37 -2.72
CA ASP A 60 -12.77 5.32 -3.81
C ASP A 60 -12.41 4.64 -5.14
N GLN A 61 -12.37 3.31 -5.17
CA GLN A 61 -12.05 2.53 -6.37
C GLN A 61 -10.74 2.96 -7.03
N MET A 62 -9.72 3.19 -6.21
CA MET A 62 -8.39 3.56 -6.70
C MET A 62 -7.70 2.38 -7.37
N SER A 63 -6.91 2.65 -8.40
CA SER A 63 -6.09 1.64 -9.08
C SER A 63 -4.71 1.47 -8.45
N ILE A 64 -4.43 2.17 -7.36
CA ILE A 64 -3.19 2.05 -6.59
C ILE A 64 -3.20 0.71 -5.87
N LYS A 65 -2.08 -0.01 -5.96
CA LYS A 65 -1.89 -1.28 -5.26
C LYS A 65 -1.27 -1.03 -3.90
N LEU A 66 -1.60 -1.88 -2.94
CA LEU A 66 -1.14 -1.76 -1.56
C LEU A 66 -0.27 -2.96 -1.20
N GLY A 67 0.87 -2.71 -0.58
CA GLY A 67 1.75 -3.75 -0.07
C GLY A 67 2.28 -3.39 1.31
N ALA A 68 2.75 -4.40 2.04
CA ALA A 68 3.41 -4.21 3.31
C ALA A 68 4.91 -3.99 3.09
N GLN A 69 5.54 -3.34 4.06
CA GLN A 69 7.00 -3.13 4.04
C GLN A 69 7.75 -4.39 4.49
N ASN A 70 7.08 -5.24 5.26
CA ASN A 70 7.69 -6.41 5.87
C ASN A 70 6.60 -7.45 6.17
N CYS A 71 7.01 -8.68 6.45
CA CYS A 71 6.12 -9.71 6.96
C CYS A 71 6.95 -10.80 7.65
N HIS A 72 6.32 -11.49 8.59
CA HIS A 72 6.91 -12.66 9.23
C HIS A 72 6.43 -13.92 8.53
N TRP A 73 7.26 -14.97 8.52
CA TRP A 73 6.97 -16.22 7.78
C TRP A 73 6.07 -17.20 8.52
N GLU A 74 5.94 -17.06 9.85
CA GLU A 74 5.00 -17.90 10.62
C GLU A 74 3.62 -17.27 10.60
N GLU A 75 2.57 -18.08 10.52
CA GLU A 75 1.19 -17.55 10.48
C GLU A 75 0.77 -16.91 11.80
N ASN A 76 1.22 -17.48 12.89
CA ASN A 76 0.97 -16.99 14.25
C ASN A 76 2.04 -17.51 15.20
N GLY A 77 2.05 -17.04 16.44
CA GLY A 77 2.99 -17.48 17.45
C GLY A 77 3.46 -16.38 18.37
N ALA A 78 4.44 -16.72 19.19
CA ALA A 78 5.00 -15.82 20.21
C ALA A 78 6.07 -14.90 19.62
N PHE A 79 5.74 -14.22 18.53
CA PHE A 79 6.65 -13.32 17.82
C PHE A 79 6.17 -11.88 18.01
N THR A 80 6.39 -11.38 19.21
CA THR A 80 5.90 -10.06 19.61
C THR A 80 6.36 -8.95 18.65
N GLY A 81 5.40 -8.18 18.16
CA GLY A 81 5.67 -7.07 17.24
C GLY A 81 5.68 -7.46 15.76
N GLU A 82 5.65 -8.74 15.43
CA GLU A 82 5.64 -9.21 14.05
C GLU A 82 4.22 -9.28 13.46
N VAL A 83 4.14 -9.16 12.14
CA VAL A 83 2.89 -9.27 11.39
C VAL A 83 3.06 -10.37 10.35
N SER A 84 2.15 -11.34 10.37
CA SER A 84 2.20 -12.47 9.45
C SER A 84 1.52 -12.16 8.11
N THR A 85 1.79 -12.97 7.11
CA THR A 85 1.09 -12.87 5.81
C THR A 85 -0.40 -13.12 5.96
N ALA A 86 -0.80 -14.01 6.89
CA ALA A 86 -2.22 -14.28 7.16
C ALA A 86 -2.94 -13.04 7.72
N MET A 87 -2.24 -12.22 8.50
CA MET A 87 -2.80 -10.96 9.03
C MET A 87 -2.92 -9.89 7.96
N LEU A 88 -2.06 -9.94 6.96
CA LEU A 88 -2.06 -8.99 5.85
C LEU A 88 -3.10 -9.35 4.81
#